data_a3e0d49655abca0f0934ef8f4a581d0e
#
_entry.id   a3e0d49655abca0f0934ef8f4a581d0e
#
_cell.length_a   1.000
_cell.length_b   1.000
_cell.length_c   1.000
_cell.angle_alpha   90.00
_cell.angle_beta   90.00
_cell.angle_gamma   90.00
#
_symmetry.space_group_name_H-M   'P 1'
#
loop_
_entity.id
_entity.type
_entity.pdbx_description
1 polymer ?
#
loop_
_entity_poly.entity_id
_entity_poly.type
_entity_poly.pdbx_seq_one_letter_code
_entity_poly.pdbx_strand_id
1 'polypeptide(L)'
;MKTNTKSKFLIPLLVFILMPSCEKIEHESLFFYYDYREVPVNGTVLIGPKTGSGNYTLEVENPLLFSAEMQTGWSSAAGMIAIQGWLKGDTRLTVTDNLTKESQKLKIKVTDNYEVMRISKANKTDNGEVPPFPASLNTIEWICLVNNKARDLYLVNRESTSSTDYVLKVRGKGTYTIDTEEGDCFMTFSYGVDEKGQPTLDEESAKTVSYRFRMSINDLALHRLNQNLNLGLDTSMPGNWKELIRYDWEIGISMEGMDTAYKVFGTLLSSFEMPVGVL
;
A
#
# COMPACT_ATOMS: atom_id res chain seq x y z
N MET A 1 -91.11 -12.29 25.22
CA MET A 1 -89.83 -12.99 25.61
C MET A 1 -88.83 -12.80 24.51
N LYS A 2 -87.77 -12.12 24.82
CA LYS A 2 -86.69 -11.73 23.84
C LYS A 2 -85.66 -12.78 23.84
N THR A 3 -85.34 -13.36 22.68
CA THR A 3 -84.19 -14.24 22.49
C THR A 3 -83.02 -13.44 21.83
N ASN A 4 -81.91 -13.40 22.52
CA ASN A 4 -80.67 -12.81 22.10
C ASN A 4 -79.90 -13.76 21.17
N THR A 5 -79.69 -13.32 19.95
CA THR A 5 -78.70 -13.97 19.03
C THR A 5 -77.52 -13.03 18.92
N LYS A 6 -76.41 -13.34 19.60
CA LYS A 6 -75.19 -12.59 19.52
C LYS A 6 -74.07 -13.47 18.99
N SER A 7 -73.49 -13.01 17.90
CA SER A 7 -72.05 -13.00 17.58
C SER A 7 -71.32 -14.33 17.53
N LYS A 8 -71.23 -14.87 16.31
CA LYS A 8 -70.22 -15.87 15.92
C LYS A 8 -69.47 -15.51 14.63
N PHE A 9 -69.19 -14.22 14.36
CA PHE A 9 -68.59 -13.80 13.11
C PHE A 9 -67.28 -12.99 13.25
N LEU A 10 -66.55 -13.11 14.38
CA LEU A 10 -65.38 -12.20 14.61
C LEU A 10 -64.05 -12.91 14.77
N ILE A 11 -63.96 -14.23 14.50
CA ILE A 11 -62.71 -14.99 14.69
C ILE A 11 -61.90 -15.29 13.42
N PRO A 12 -62.42 -15.34 12.18
CA PRO A 12 -61.54 -15.63 11.03
C PRO A 12 -60.78 -14.43 10.48
N LEU A 13 -61.00 -13.19 10.92
CA LEU A 13 -60.33 -12.02 10.36
C LEU A 13 -58.98 -11.70 11.00
N LEU A 14 -58.61 -12.32 12.10
CA LEU A 14 -57.39 -12.03 12.85
C LEU A 14 -56.22 -12.95 12.48
N VAL A 15 -56.43 -14.00 11.70
CA VAL A 15 -55.39 -14.97 11.32
C VAL A 15 -54.61 -14.54 10.05
N PHE A 16 -55.10 -13.56 9.30
CA PHE A 16 -54.45 -13.11 8.07
C PHE A 16 -53.38 -12.01 8.24
N ILE A 17 -53.14 -11.50 9.42
CA ILE A 17 -52.21 -10.37 9.67
C ILE A 17 -50.84 -10.83 10.17
N LEU A 18 -50.61 -12.14 10.35
CA LEU A 18 -49.32 -12.68 10.81
C LEU A 18 -48.65 -13.56 9.76
N MET A 19 -48.79 -13.25 8.46
CA MET A 19 -47.80 -13.73 7.52
C MET A 19 -46.56 -12.84 7.70
N PRO A 20 -45.45 -13.35 8.25
CA PRO A 20 -44.21 -12.61 8.17
C PRO A 20 -43.93 -12.44 6.66
N SER A 21 -44.01 -11.20 6.19
CA SER A 21 -43.43 -10.84 4.93
C SER A 21 -41.95 -11.20 5.05
N CYS A 22 -41.56 -12.36 4.55
CA CYS A 22 -40.17 -12.67 4.33
C CYS A 22 -39.74 -11.74 3.20
N GLU A 23 -39.37 -10.48 3.54
CA GLU A 23 -38.63 -9.66 2.61
C GLU A 23 -37.41 -10.48 2.25
N LYS A 24 -37.37 -10.94 1.01
CA LYS A 24 -36.13 -11.46 0.43
C LYS A 24 -35.13 -10.32 0.55
N ILE A 25 -34.18 -10.48 1.46
CA ILE A 25 -33.01 -9.62 1.49
C ILE A 25 -32.30 -9.90 0.16
N GLU A 26 -32.49 -9.05 -0.82
CA GLU A 26 -31.74 -9.11 -2.06
C GLU A 26 -30.32 -8.67 -1.74
N HIS A 27 -29.38 -9.63 -1.77
CA HIS A 27 -27.95 -9.34 -1.62
C HIS A 27 -27.46 -8.76 -2.95
N GLU A 28 -26.66 -7.70 -2.86
CA GLU A 28 -26.00 -7.14 -4.03
C GLU A 28 -25.02 -8.16 -4.62
N SER A 29 -24.93 -8.18 -5.96
CA SER A 29 -23.98 -9.02 -6.70
C SER A 29 -22.55 -8.75 -6.28
N LEU A 30 -21.73 -9.82 -6.26
CA LEU A 30 -20.31 -9.70 -5.97
C LEU A 30 -19.61 -8.89 -7.07
N PHE A 31 -18.98 -7.77 -6.70
CA PHE A 31 -18.27 -6.94 -7.65
C PHE A 31 -17.00 -6.33 -7.06
N PHE A 32 -15.87 -6.49 -7.77
CA PHE A 32 -14.61 -5.80 -7.52
C PHE A 32 -14.35 -4.78 -8.63
N TYR A 33 -13.82 -3.59 -8.29
CA TYR A 33 -13.41 -2.59 -9.27
C TYR A 33 -12.22 -3.04 -10.12
N TYR A 34 -11.39 -3.94 -9.58
CA TYR A 34 -10.15 -4.39 -10.18
C TYR A 34 -10.13 -5.92 -10.22
N ASP A 35 -9.66 -6.46 -11.33
CA ASP A 35 -9.44 -7.89 -11.53
C ASP A 35 -7.95 -8.30 -11.38
N TYR A 36 -7.09 -7.33 -11.04
CA TYR A 36 -5.65 -7.48 -10.88
C TYR A 36 -5.14 -6.74 -9.64
N ARG A 37 -4.23 -7.38 -8.88
CA ARG A 37 -3.53 -6.78 -7.75
C ARG A 37 -2.08 -7.25 -7.66
N GLU A 38 -1.20 -6.35 -7.23
CA GLU A 38 0.18 -6.64 -6.87
C GLU A 38 0.32 -6.69 -5.35
N VAL A 39 1.11 -7.66 -4.88
CA VAL A 39 1.35 -7.89 -3.46
C VAL A 39 2.84 -8.08 -3.25
N PRO A 40 3.52 -7.29 -2.42
CA PRO A 40 4.95 -7.49 -2.15
C PRO A 40 5.20 -8.80 -1.41
N VAL A 41 6.33 -9.45 -1.68
CA VAL A 41 6.83 -10.56 -0.85
C VAL A 41 6.96 -10.08 0.60
N ASN A 42 6.47 -10.87 1.55
CA ASN A 42 6.36 -10.55 2.97
C ASN A 42 5.47 -9.33 3.30
N GLY A 43 4.79 -8.76 2.30
CA GLY A 43 3.84 -7.68 2.49
C GLY A 43 2.39 -8.18 2.50
N THR A 44 1.49 -7.35 3.03
CA THR A 44 0.04 -7.59 3.04
C THR A 44 -0.67 -6.47 2.32
N VAL A 45 -1.56 -6.82 1.40
CA VAL A 45 -2.46 -5.89 0.72
C VAL A 45 -3.90 -6.21 1.08
N LEU A 46 -4.67 -5.17 1.37
CA LEU A 46 -6.10 -5.30 1.65
C LEU A 46 -6.90 -5.00 0.40
N ILE A 47 -7.81 -5.90 0.04
CA ILE A 47 -8.76 -5.72 -1.04
C ILE A 47 -10.18 -5.88 -0.52
N GLY A 48 -11.09 -5.02 -0.98
CA GLY A 48 -12.51 -5.11 -0.66
C GLY A 48 -13.35 -5.19 -1.92
N PRO A 49 -14.35 -6.06 -1.98
CA PRO A 49 -15.39 -5.92 -2.98
C PRO A 49 -16.09 -4.58 -2.81
N LYS A 50 -16.54 -3.99 -3.90
CA LYS A 50 -17.41 -2.83 -3.83
C LYS A 50 -18.80 -3.21 -3.31
N THR A 51 -19.31 -4.34 -3.80
CA THR A 51 -20.59 -4.93 -3.41
C THR A 51 -20.44 -6.43 -3.19
N GLY A 52 -21.32 -6.99 -2.38
CA GLY A 52 -21.35 -8.40 -2.01
C GLY A 52 -21.84 -8.62 -0.58
N SER A 53 -21.97 -9.85 -0.17
CA SER A 53 -22.58 -10.22 1.11
C SER A 53 -21.66 -10.12 2.33
N GLY A 54 -20.36 -9.97 2.14
CA GLY A 54 -19.37 -10.05 3.22
C GLY A 54 -19.07 -11.49 3.70
N ASN A 55 -19.74 -12.49 3.13
CA ASN A 55 -19.54 -13.89 3.46
C ASN A 55 -19.00 -14.63 2.24
N TYR A 56 -17.68 -14.85 2.22
CA TYR A 56 -16.99 -15.41 1.06
C TYR A 56 -16.22 -16.67 1.39
N THR A 57 -16.14 -17.53 0.37
CA THR A 57 -15.14 -18.59 0.28
C THR A 57 -14.00 -18.11 -0.61
N LEU A 58 -12.77 -18.23 -0.11
CA LEU A 58 -11.55 -17.83 -0.80
C LEU A 58 -10.80 -19.09 -1.26
N GLU A 59 -10.49 -19.16 -2.56
CA GLU A 59 -9.72 -20.25 -3.13
C GLU A 59 -8.47 -19.69 -3.83
N VAL A 60 -7.30 -20.02 -3.30
CA VAL A 60 -6.00 -19.62 -3.82
C VAL A 60 -5.49 -20.70 -4.75
N GLU A 61 -5.27 -20.38 -6.05
CA GLU A 61 -4.82 -21.34 -7.06
C GLU A 61 -3.41 -21.90 -6.75
N ASN A 62 -2.50 -21.07 -6.23
CA ASN A 62 -1.18 -21.51 -5.78
C ASN A 62 -0.84 -20.94 -4.39
N PRO A 63 -1.08 -21.71 -3.31
CA PRO A 63 -0.86 -21.24 -1.94
C PRO A 63 0.63 -21.07 -1.55
N LEU A 64 1.58 -21.49 -2.40
CA LEU A 64 3.00 -21.21 -2.18
C LEU A 64 3.35 -19.76 -2.49
N LEU A 65 2.57 -19.09 -3.34
CA LEU A 65 2.84 -17.68 -3.72
C LEU A 65 2.22 -16.70 -2.74
N PHE A 66 1.00 -16.97 -2.29
CA PHE A 66 0.32 -16.09 -1.33
C PHE A 66 -0.75 -16.86 -0.54
N SER A 67 -1.20 -16.26 0.56
CA SER A 67 -2.42 -16.65 1.28
C SER A 67 -3.44 -15.51 1.24
N ALA A 68 -4.73 -15.86 1.40
CA ALA A 68 -5.82 -14.90 1.49
C ALA A 68 -6.74 -15.26 2.64
N GLU A 69 -7.18 -14.27 3.42
CA GLU A 69 -8.10 -14.47 4.53
C GLU A 69 -9.08 -13.31 4.69
N MET A 70 -10.26 -13.61 5.21
CA MET A 70 -11.24 -12.57 5.57
C MET A 70 -10.77 -11.81 6.81
N GLN A 71 -10.77 -10.50 6.71
CA GLN A 71 -10.47 -9.62 7.85
C GLN A 71 -11.73 -9.27 8.61
N THR A 72 -11.64 -9.28 9.95
CA THR A 72 -12.72 -8.88 10.85
C THR A 72 -12.53 -7.45 11.33
N GLY A 73 -13.63 -6.81 11.76
CA GLY A 73 -13.57 -5.47 12.38
C GLY A 73 -13.63 -4.30 11.40
N TRP A 74 -13.87 -4.54 10.12
CA TRP A 74 -14.08 -3.50 9.12
C TRP A 74 -15.54 -3.07 9.06
N SER A 75 -15.79 -1.78 8.86
CA SER A 75 -17.14 -1.21 8.75
C SER A 75 -17.82 -1.48 7.40
N SER A 76 -17.10 -1.99 6.41
CA SER A 76 -17.67 -2.32 5.09
C SER A 76 -18.55 -3.55 5.20
N ALA A 77 -19.83 -3.43 4.80
CA ALA A 77 -20.75 -4.56 4.73
C ALA A 77 -20.28 -5.65 3.75
N ALA A 78 -19.58 -5.25 2.69
CA ALA A 78 -18.98 -6.18 1.72
C ALA A 78 -17.72 -6.88 2.24
N GLY A 79 -17.21 -6.51 3.43
CA GLY A 79 -16.03 -7.12 4.02
C GLY A 79 -14.70 -6.67 3.42
N MET A 80 -13.62 -7.24 3.93
CA MET A 80 -12.24 -6.98 3.49
C MET A 80 -11.46 -8.28 3.46
N ILE A 81 -10.63 -8.47 2.45
CA ILE A 81 -9.76 -9.63 2.27
C ILE A 81 -8.32 -9.17 2.39
N ALA A 82 -7.53 -9.80 3.28
CA ALA A 82 -6.10 -9.62 3.35
C ALA A 82 -5.41 -10.65 2.46
N ILE A 83 -4.48 -10.19 1.64
CA ILE A 83 -3.62 -11.04 0.79
C ILE A 83 -2.19 -10.86 1.28
N GLN A 84 -1.56 -11.95 1.72
CA GLN A 84 -0.18 -11.96 2.19
C GLN A 84 0.70 -12.66 1.16
N GLY A 85 1.70 -11.94 0.61
CA GLY A 85 2.66 -12.47 -0.37
C GLY A 85 3.78 -13.29 0.28
N TRP A 86 4.15 -14.43 -0.34
CA TRP A 86 5.22 -15.33 0.13
C TRP A 86 6.36 -15.48 -0.86
N LEU A 87 6.07 -15.84 -2.11
CA LEU A 87 7.04 -16.03 -3.18
C LEU A 87 6.59 -15.30 -4.43
N LYS A 88 7.54 -14.75 -5.18
CA LYS A 88 7.28 -14.06 -6.46
C LYS A 88 6.61 -14.98 -7.48
N GLY A 89 5.65 -14.44 -8.18
CA GLY A 89 4.96 -15.13 -9.28
C GLY A 89 3.54 -14.63 -9.50
N ASP A 90 2.94 -15.14 -10.56
CA ASP A 90 1.58 -14.83 -10.99
C ASP A 90 0.64 -16.01 -10.70
N THR A 91 -0.53 -15.72 -10.13
CA THR A 91 -1.55 -16.71 -9.82
C THR A 91 -2.93 -16.05 -9.70
N ARG A 92 -3.94 -16.76 -9.18
CA ARG A 92 -5.30 -16.27 -9.05
C ARG A 92 -5.87 -16.52 -7.67
N LEU A 93 -6.75 -15.60 -7.28
CA LEU A 93 -7.68 -15.75 -6.16
C LEU A 93 -9.09 -15.83 -6.71
N THR A 94 -9.82 -16.92 -6.41
CA THR A 94 -11.26 -17.01 -6.66
C THR A 94 -11.99 -16.63 -5.37
N VAL A 95 -12.85 -15.62 -5.46
CA VAL A 95 -13.73 -15.20 -4.38
C VAL A 95 -15.15 -15.65 -4.74
N THR A 96 -15.78 -16.47 -3.91
CA THR A 96 -17.15 -16.94 -4.10
C THR A 96 -18.02 -16.39 -2.98
N ASP A 97 -19.06 -15.65 -3.32
CA ASP A 97 -20.07 -15.17 -2.39
C ASP A 97 -20.96 -16.32 -1.95
N ASN A 98 -20.98 -16.63 -0.65
CA ASN A 98 -21.70 -17.78 -0.12
C ASN A 98 -23.23 -17.61 -0.11
N LEU A 99 -23.72 -16.37 -0.26
CA LEU A 99 -25.16 -16.08 -0.30
C LEU A 99 -25.68 -16.05 -1.74
N THR A 100 -25.04 -15.28 -2.63
CA THR A 100 -25.47 -15.18 -4.04
C THR A 100 -24.97 -16.32 -4.93
N LYS A 101 -23.93 -17.07 -4.48
CA LYS A 101 -23.22 -18.12 -5.23
C LYS A 101 -22.44 -17.59 -6.44
N GLU A 102 -22.29 -16.31 -6.56
CA GLU A 102 -21.46 -15.68 -7.60
C GLU A 102 -19.98 -15.82 -7.27
N SER A 103 -19.16 -15.96 -8.32
CA SER A 103 -17.71 -16.05 -8.17
C SER A 103 -17.00 -15.06 -9.07
N GLN A 104 -15.95 -14.43 -8.55
CA GLN A 104 -15.05 -13.57 -9.32
C GLN A 104 -13.60 -14.02 -9.15
N LYS A 105 -12.85 -14.02 -10.26
CA LYS A 105 -11.41 -14.36 -10.28
C LYS A 105 -10.58 -13.10 -10.38
N LEU A 106 -9.65 -12.94 -9.46
CA LEU A 106 -8.68 -11.86 -9.41
C LEU A 106 -7.30 -12.40 -9.77
N LYS A 107 -6.59 -11.73 -10.65
CA LYS A 107 -5.17 -12.00 -10.89
C LYS A 107 -4.35 -11.38 -9.78
N ILE A 108 -3.47 -12.17 -9.18
CA ILE A 108 -2.56 -11.73 -8.13
C ILE A 108 -1.13 -11.94 -8.61
N LYS A 109 -0.34 -10.86 -8.63
CA LYS A 109 1.10 -10.92 -8.88
C LYS A 109 1.83 -10.63 -7.59
N VAL A 110 2.64 -11.58 -7.13
CA VAL A 110 3.54 -11.34 -6.00
C VAL A 110 4.85 -10.78 -6.55
N THR A 111 5.18 -9.57 -6.12
CA THR A 111 6.32 -8.77 -6.60
C THR A 111 7.49 -8.77 -5.62
N ASP A 112 8.60 -8.14 -6.00
CA ASP A 112 9.67 -7.82 -5.05
C ASP A 112 9.11 -6.96 -3.90
N ASN A 113 9.70 -7.11 -2.71
CA ASN A 113 9.41 -6.19 -1.61
C ASN A 113 10.03 -4.83 -1.89
N TYR A 114 9.49 -3.80 -1.28
CA TYR A 114 9.97 -2.44 -1.43
C TYR A 114 9.72 -1.60 -0.17
N GLU A 115 10.49 -0.53 -0.03
CA GLU A 115 10.24 0.54 0.94
C GLU A 115 9.94 1.83 0.22
N VAL A 116 9.04 2.61 0.78
CA VAL A 116 8.67 3.91 0.23
C VAL A 116 8.97 5.01 1.24
N MET A 117 9.71 5.98 0.76
CA MET A 117 10.02 7.18 1.49
C MET A 117 9.30 8.38 0.85
N ARG A 118 8.41 9.02 1.62
CA ARG A 118 7.86 10.32 1.23
C ARG A 118 8.87 11.41 1.52
N ILE A 119 9.20 12.22 0.53
CA ILE A 119 10.11 13.35 0.69
C ILE A 119 9.34 14.57 1.19
N SER A 120 9.77 15.12 2.33
CA SER A 120 9.37 16.43 2.79
C SER A 120 10.43 17.43 2.35
N LYS A 121 10.04 18.55 1.78
CA LYS A 121 10.98 19.63 1.46
C LYS A 121 11.63 20.12 2.74
N ALA A 122 12.94 20.35 2.67
CA ALA A 122 13.74 20.78 3.80
C ALA A 122 13.11 21.96 4.55
N ASN A 123 13.06 21.83 5.85
CA ASN A 123 12.74 22.97 6.71
C ASN A 123 13.82 24.06 6.56
N LYS A 124 13.44 25.29 6.83
CA LYS A 124 14.37 26.42 6.89
C LYS A 124 15.55 26.09 7.81
N THR A 125 16.75 26.50 7.41
CA THR A 125 17.90 26.53 8.32
C THR A 125 17.61 27.43 9.53
N ASP A 126 18.39 27.34 10.58
CA ASP A 126 18.28 28.22 11.75
C ASP A 126 18.32 29.71 11.37
N ASN A 127 18.92 30.06 10.22
CA ASN A 127 18.96 31.40 9.66
C ASN A 127 17.76 31.74 8.75
N GLY A 128 16.79 30.85 8.61
CA GLY A 128 15.60 31.09 7.79
C GLY A 128 15.80 30.82 6.29
N GLU A 129 16.97 30.37 5.85
CA GLU A 129 17.27 30.01 4.48
C GLU A 129 16.84 28.55 4.20
N VAL A 130 16.29 28.29 3.03
CA VAL A 130 16.02 26.94 2.56
C VAL A 130 17.30 26.42 1.91
N PRO A 131 17.92 25.35 2.42
CA PRO A 131 19.11 24.79 1.79
C PRO A 131 18.80 24.42 0.32
N PRO A 132 19.76 24.60 -0.60
CA PRO A 132 19.56 24.19 -1.98
C PRO A 132 19.31 22.67 -2.03
N PHE A 133 18.17 22.30 -2.60
CA PHE A 133 17.79 20.90 -2.82
C PHE A 133 18.10 20.53 -4.27
N PRO A 134 18.52 19.30 -4.57
CA PRO A 134 18.74 18.89 -5.95
C PRO A 134 17.50 19.18 -6.80
N ALA A 135 17.67 19.97 -7.88
CA ALA A 135 16.55 20.38 -8.72
C ALA A 135 15.75 19.17 -9.23
N SER A 136 16.43 18.06 -9.51
CA SER A 136 15.84 16.81 -9.96
C SER A 136 14.97 16.12 -8.91
N LEU A 137 15.22 16.31 -7.61
CA LEU A 137 14.39 15.75 -6.53
C LEU A 137 13.33 16.73 -6.03
N ASN A 138 13.41 18.00 -6.40
CA ASN A 138 12.53 19.04 -5.87
C ASN A 138 11.06 18.85 -6.24
N THR A 139 10.78 18.15 -7.33
CA THR A 139 9.43 17.82 -7.80
C THR A 139 8.95 16.44 -7.37
N ILE A 140 9.82 15.61 -6.80
CA ILE A 140 9.50 14.24 -6.40
C ILE A 140 8.83 14.24 -5.03
N GLU A 141 7.76 13.42 -4.90
CA GLU A 141 7.04 13.24 -3.64
C GLU A 141 7.42 11.94 -2.94
N TRP A 142 7.72 10.89 -3.70
CA TRP A 142 8.10 9.59 -3.14
C TRP A 142 9.31 9.00 -3.85
N ILE A 143 10.15 8.35 -3.06
CA ILE A 143 11.22 7.47 -3.51
C ILE A 143 10.86 6.05 -3.11
N CYS A 144 10.80 5.14 -4.07
CA CYS A 144 10.54 3.73 -3.84
C CYS A 144 11.82 2.94 -4.04
N LEU A 145 12.26 2.22 -3.02
CA LEU A 145 13.46 1.40 -2.98
C LEU A 145 13.05 -0.07 -3.08
N VAL A 146 13.45 -0.76 -4.15
CA VAL A 146 13.02 -2.14 -4.42
C VAL A 146 14.05 -3.14 -3.94
N ASN A 147 13.61 -4.16 -3.22
CA ASN A 147 14.44 -5.26 -2.77
C ASN A 147 14.67 -6.30 -3.88
N ASN A 148 15.38 -5.92 -4.91
CA ASN A 148 15.81 -6.82 -5.97
C ASN A 148 17.33 -6.78 -6.14
N LYS A 149 17.87 -7.64 -6.99
CA LYS A 149 19.33 -7.73 -7.22
C LYS A 149 19.91 -6.43 -7.79
N ALA A 150 19.15 -5.72 -8.61
CA ALA A 150 19.58 -4.46 -9.23
C ALA A 150 19.52 -3.28 -8.26
N ARG A 151 18.82 -3.42 -7.12
CA ARG A 151 18.55 -2.31 -6.20
C ARG A 151 17.84 -1.16 -6.91
N ASP A 152 16.77 -1.50 -7.63
CA ASP A 152 15.99 -0.51 -8.37
C ASP A 152 15.42 0.57 -7.46
N LEU A 153 15.44 1.78 -7.97
CA LEU A 153 14.87 2.99 -7.39
C LEU A 153 13.83 3.54 -8.36
N TYR A 154 12.67 3.93 -7.84
CA TYR A 154 11.67 4.66 -8.61
C TYR A 154 11.33 5.99 -7.94
N LEU A 155 11.26 7.03 -8.77
CA LEU A 155 10.86 8.38 -8.37
C LEU A 155 9.41 8.60 -8.79
N VAL A 156 8.53 8.86 -7.83
CA VAL A 156 7.07 8.86 -8.06
C VAL A 156 6.46 10.19 -7.63
N ASN A 157 5.48 10.65 -8.41
CA ASN A 157 4.67 11.83 -8.11
C ASN A 157 3.19 11.54 -8.25
N ARG A 158 2.38 12.42 -7.67
CA ARG A 158 0.98 12.56 -8.04
C ARG A 158 0.84 13.31 -9.36
N GLU A 159 -0.06 12.82 -10.19
CA GLU A 159 -0.55 13.53 -11.36
C GLU A 159 -2.06 13.71 -11.21
N SER A 160 -2.51 14.96 -11.14
CA SER A 160 -3.93 15.26 -11.00
C SER A 160 -4.66 14.86 -12.26
N THR A 161 -5.71 14.05 -12.13
CA THR A 161 -6.61 13.66 -13.21
C THR A 161 -7.90 14.49 -13.22
N SER A 162 -8.25 15.04 -12.04
CA SER A 162 -9.37 15.99 -11.86
C SER A 162 -9.06 16.93 -10.68
N SER A 163 -10.00 17.76 -10.30
CA SER A 163 -9.86 18.64 -9.11
C SER A 163 -9.74 17.88 -7.79
N THR A 164 -10.20 16.63 -7.73
CA THR A 164 -10.27 15.80 -6.52
C THR A 164 -9.46 14.52 -6.63
N ASP A 165 -9.13 14.08 -7.86
CA ASP A 165 -8.54 12.78 -8.09
C ASP A 165 -7.10 12.90 -8.60
N TYR A 166 -6.28 11.94 -8.26
CA TYR A 166 -4.91 11.83 -8.75
C TYR A 166 -4.55 10.37 -9.03
N VAL A 167 -3.56 10.20 -9.89
CA VAL A 167 -2.89 8.92 -10.10
C VAL A 167 -1.41 9.05 -9.73
N LEU A 168 -0.83 7.96 -9.25
CA LEU A 168 0.61 7.88 -9.02
C LEU A 168 1.31 7.62 -10.35
N LYS A 169 2.37 8.38 -10.64
CA LYS A 169 3.14 8.25 -11.88
C LYS A 169 4.63 8.17 -11.59
N VAL A 170 5.29 7.16 -12.16
CA VAL A 170 6.74 7.07 -12.15
C VAL A 170 7.32 8.14 -13.06
N ARG A 171 8.25 8.93 -12.54
CA ARG A 171 8.93 10.04 -13.23
C ARG A 171 10.36 9.72 -13.59
N GLY A 172 10.98 8.79 -12.87
CA GLY A 172 12.34 8.36 -13.12
C GLY A 172 12.60 6.99 -12.51
N LYS A 173 13.60 6.33 -13.07
CA LYS A 173 14.13 5.06 -12.60
C LYS A 173 15.63 5.19 -12.40
N GLY A 174 16.15 4.43 -11.45
CA GLY A 174 17.57 4.37 -11.18
C GLY A 174 17.90 3.22 -10.22
N THR A 175 18.99 3.39 -9.50
CA THR A 175 19.45 2.42 -8.50
C THR A 175 19.78 3.13 -7.19
N TYR A 176 19.82 2.37 -6.10
CA TYR A 176 20.28 2.85 -4.81
C TYR A 176 21.29 1.91 -4.18
N THR A 177 22.12 2.48 -3.30
CA THR A 177 22.93 1.71 -2.35
C THR A 177 22.71 2.25 -0.95
N ILE A 178 22.82 1.36 0.03
CA ILE A 178 22.86 1.72 1.46
C ILE A 178 24.11 1.04 2.00
N ASP A 179 25.03 1.81 2.56
CA ASP A 179 26.29 1.35 3.10
C ASP A 179 26.57 1.98 4.46
N THR A 180 27.52 1.42 5.19
CA THR A 180 27.99 1.94 6.47
C THR A 180 29.49 2.18 6.39
N GLU A 181 29.93 3.36 6.85
CA GLU A 181 31.34 3.77 6.86
C GLU A 181 31.61 4.48 8.19
N GLU A 182 32.60 4.02 8.94
CA GLU A 182 33.01 4.56 10.25
C GLU A 182 31.86 4.71 11.28
N GLY A 183 30.84 3.87 11.17
CA GLY A 183 29.65 3.90 12.06
C GLY A 183 28.51 4.80 11.56
N ASP A 184 28.73 5.60 10.53
CA ASP A 184 27.68 6.34 9.84
C ASP A 184 27.00 5.48 8.77
N CYS A 185 25.73 5.73 8.50
CA CYS A 185 24.96 5.08 7.45
C CYS A 185 24.74 6.04 6.27
N PHE A 186 25.00 5.57 5.07
CA PHE A 186 24.88 6.36 3.84
C PHE A 186 23.89 5.73 2.88
N MET A 187 23.15 6.58 2.19
CA MET A 187 22.28 6.20 1.09
C MET A 187 22.66 6.97 -0.16
N THR A 188 22.87 6.26 -1.26
CA THR A 188 23.19 6.87 -2.57
C THR A 188 22.08 6.56 -3.54
N PHE A 189 21.57 7.59 -4.21
CA PHE A 189 20.61 7.49 -5.32
C PHE A 189 21.30 7.84 -6.62
N SER A 190 21.17 6.96 -7.63
CA SER A 190 21.69 7.18 -8.99
C SER A 190 20.56 7.00 -9.97
N TYR A 191 20.22 8.03 -10.76
CA TYR A 191 19.11 7.99 -11.71
C TYR A 191 19.33 8.92 -12.91
N GLY A 192 18.55 8.69 -13.97
CA GLY A 192 18.60 9.50 -15.18
C GLY A 192 17.87 10.82 -15.06
N VAL A 193 18.46 11.90 -15.58
CA VAL A 193 17.81 13.20 -15.74
C VAL A 193 17.85 13.65 -17.20
N ASP A 194 16.85 14.39 -17.64
CA ASP A 194 16.79 15.04 -18.95
C ASP A 194 17.71 16.27 -19.05
N GLU A 195 17.70 16.96 -20.18
CA GLU A 195 18.47 18.18 -20.41
C GLU A 195 18.11 19.33 -19.45
N LYS A 196 16.91 19.30 -18.87
CA LYS A 196 16.43 20.28 -17.88
C LYS A 196 16.79 19.88 -16.46
N GLY A 197 17.47 18.73 -16.27
CA GLY A 197 17.79 18.18 -14.96
C GLY A 197 16.61 17.56 -14.24
N GLN A 198 15.51 17.21 -14.93
CA GLN A 198 14.37 16.53 -14.33
C GLN A 198 14.51 15.00 -14.50
N PRO A 199 14.02 14.20 -13.52
CA PRO A 199 14.03 12.75 -13.65
C PRO A 199 13.33 12.30 -14.93
N THR A 200 13.90 11.31 -15.60
CA THR A 200 13.36 10.76 -16.85
C THR A 200 13.40 9.24 -16.86
N LEU A 201 12.49 8.64 -17.64
CA LEU A 201 12.48 7.21 -17.96
C LEU A 201 13.14 6.93 -19.32
N ASP A 202 13.50 7.97 -20.06
CA ASP A 202 14.20 7.84 -21.34
C ASP A 202 15.68 7.59 -21.10
N GLU A 203 16.07 6.32 -21.12
CA GLU A 203 17.45 5.88 -20.87
C GLU A 203 18.44 6.31 -21.97
N GLU A 204 17.96 6.56 -23.20
CA GLU A 204 18.82 6.89 -24.34
C GLU A 204 19.35 8.34 -24.27
N SER A 205 18.52 9.26 -23.78
CA SER A 205 18.87 10.69 -23.69
C SER A 205 19.27 11.13 -22.27
N ALA A 206 19.14 10.24 -21.28
CA ALA A 206 19.36 10.57 -19.89
C ALA A 206 20.85 10.77 -19.53
N LYS A 207 21.12 11.84 -18.77
CA LYS A 207 22.38 11.98 -18.04
C LYS A 207 22.22 11.40 -16.64
N THR A 208 23.08 10.47 -16.24
CA THR A 208 23.06 9.92 -14.88
C THR A 208 23.57 10.95 -13.88
N VAL A 209 22.81 11.16 -12.80
CA VAL A 209 23.22 11.90 -11.61
C VAL A 209 23.24 10.98 -10.41
N SER A 210 24.13 11.27 -9.45
CA SER A 210 24.24 10.54 -8.19
C SER A 210 24.27 11.50 -7.03
N TYR A 211 23.53 11.18 -5.97
CA TYR A 211 23.50 11.95 -4.73
C TYR A 211 23.73 11.01 -3.56
N ARG A 212 24.75 11.29 -2.76
CA ARG A 212 25.05 10.55 -1.54
C ARG A 212 24.62 11.36 -0.33
N PHE A 213 23.92 10.71 0.57
CA PHE A 213 23.39 11.29 1.79
C PHE A 213 23.89 10.51 3.00
N ARG A 214 24.36 11.23 4.02
CA ARG A 214 24.52 10.64 5.35
C ARG A 214 23.16 10.61 6.03
N MET A 215 22.73 9.43 6.46
CA MET A 215 21.45 9.25 7.12
C MET A 215 21.58 9.45 8.61
N SER A 216 20.75 10.33 9.16
CA SER A 216 20.48 10.36 10.60
C SER A 216 19.15 9.67 10.82
N ILE A 217 19.21 8.38 11.14
CA ILE A 217 18.05 7.53 11.33
C ILE A 217 18.10 6.91 12.71
N ASN A 218 16.93 6.68 13.30
CA ASN A 218 16.85 5.90 14.52
C ASN A 218 16.98 4.39 14.21
N ASP A 219 17.28 3.60 15.23
CA ASP A 219 17.47 2.15 15.09
C ASP A 219 16.25 1.46 14.47
N LEU A 220 15.04 1.96 14.72
CA LEU A 220 13.80 1.43 14.19
C LEU A 220 13.71 1.60 12.66
N ALA A 221 14.05 2.79 12.16
CA ALA A 221 14.06 3.06 10.72
C ALA A 221 15.11 2.20 10.00
N LEU A 222 16.31 2.10 10.58
CA LEU A 222 17.38 1.28 10.02
C LEU A 222 17.01 -0.21 10.00
N HIS A 223 16.43 -0.70 11.08
CA HIS A 223 15.97 -2.08 11.16
C HIS A 223 14.90 -2.38 10.10
N ARG A 224 13.92 -1.50 9.95
CA ARG A 224 12.87 -1.64 8.93
C ARG A 224 13.44 -1.67 7.52
N LEU A 225 14.34 -0.72 7.19
CA LEU A 225 15.04 -0.72 5.90
C LEU A 225 15.83 -2.01 5.68
N ASN A 226 16.57 -2.46 6.72
CA ASN A 226 17.36 -3.68 6.66
C ASN A 226 16.50 -4.92 6.42
N GLN A 227 15.37 -5.05 7.12
CA GLN A 227 14.45 -6.18 6.94
C GLN A 227 13.79 -6.20 5.56
N ASN A 228 13.21 -5.08 5.14
CA ASN A 228 12.42 -5.05 3.91
C ASN A 228 13.29 -5.02 2.66
N LEU A 229 14.47 -4.40 2.73
CA LEU A 229 15.40 -4.32 1.61
C LEU A 229 16.51 -5.39 1.66
N ASN A 230 16.58 -6.21 2.71
CA ASN A 230 17.60 -7.25 2.88
C ASN A 230 19.02 -6.72 2.68
N LEU A 231 19.40 -5.70 3.49
CA LEU A 231 20.67 -4.99 3.33
C LEU A 231 21.84 -5.74 3.95
N GLY A 232 21.59 -6.71 4.85
CA GLY A 232 22.62 -7.46 5.59
C GLY A 232 23.34 -6.62 6.63
N LEU A 233 22.73 -5.52 7.11
CA LEU A 233 23.29 -4.68 8.17
C LEU A 233 23.10 -5.32 9.54
N ASP A 234 24.09 -5.15 10.41
CA ASP A 234 23.95 -5.52 11.83
C ASP A 234 23.15 -4.43 12.55
N THR A 235 21.88 -4.73 12.83
CA THR A 235 20.98 -3.79 13.51
C THR A 235 20.49 -4.36 14.81
N SER A 236 20.90 -3.75 15.93
CA SER A 236 20.35 -4.07 17.25
C SER A 236 18.98 -3.41 17.42
N MET A 237 17.99 -4.19 17.85
CA MET A 237 16.64 -3.66 18.09
C MET A 237 16.36 -3.47 19.57
N PRO A 238 15.69 -2.38 19.97
CA PRO A 238 15.10 -2.26 21.30
C PRO A 238 14.17 -3.45 21.59
N GLY A 239 14.19 -3.99 22.82
CA GLY A 239 13.40 -5.18 23.17
C GLY A 239 11.88 -5.06 22.96
N ASN A 240 11.35 -3.83 22.90
CA ASN A 240 9.94 -3.52 22.69
C ASN A 240 9.59 -3.07 21.24
N TRP A 241 10.46 -3.36 20.27
CA TRP A 241 10.31 -2.88 18.88
C TRP A 241 8.95 -3.22 18.22
N LYS A 242 8.39 -4.40 18.56
CA LYS A 242 7.08 -4.81 18.03
C LYS A 242 5.94 -3.88 18.46
N GLU A 243 6.03 -3.33 19.65
CA GLU A 243 5.07 -2.34 20.14
C GLU A 243 5.28 -0.99 19.47
N LEU A 244 6.52 -0.58 19.26
CA LEU A 244 6.86 0.67 18.57
C LEU A 244 6.38 0.64 17.13
N ILE A 245 6.63 -0.43 16.35
CA ILE A 245 6.14 -0.55 14.97
C ILE A 245 4.61 -0.58 14.92
N ARG A 246 3.94 -1.13 15.90
CA ARG A 246 2.49 -1.24 15.91
C ARG A 246 1.78 0.12 15.94
N TYR A 247 2.41 1.15 16.49
CA TYR A 247 1.85 2.49 16.63
C TYR A 247 2.43 3.51 15.63
N ASP A 248 3.65 3.30 15.15
CA ASP A 248 4.30 4.21 14.20
C ASP A 248 4.13 3.71 12.76
N TRP A 249 3.07 4.16 12.12
CA TRP A 249 2.80 3.93 10.70
C TRP A 249 3.81 4.66 9.81
N GLU A 250 4.40 5.73 10.31
CA GLU A 250 5.35 6.58 9.62
C GLU A 250 6.62 6.74 10.47
N ILE A 251 7.77 6.40 9.90
CA ILE A 251 9.06 6.55 10.57
C ILE A 251 9.87 7.63 9.86
N GLY A 252 10.22 8.68 10.59
CA GLY A 252 11.01 9.79 10.06
C GLY A 252 12.46 9.43 9.79
N ILE A 253 13.00 9.90 8.67
CA ILE A 253 14.41 9.81 8.29
C ILE A 253 14.90 11.22 7.98
N SER A 254 16.08 11.59 8.48
CA SER A 254 16.80 12.80 8.07
C SER A 254 18.04 12.40 7.27
N MET A 255 18.25 13.04 6.11
CA MET A 255 19.38 12.78 5.24
C MET A 255 20.11 14.08 4.94
N GLU A 256 21.42 14.09 5.10
CA GLU A 256 22.29 15.24 4.82
C GLU A 256 23.17 14.93 3.61
N GLY A 257 23.12 15.81 2.57
CA GLY A 257 23.92 15.65 1.37
C GLY A 257 25.42 15.81 1.66
N MET A 258 26.22 14.92 1.11
CA MET A 258 27.68 14.95 1.33
C MET A 258 28.38 16.02 0.49
N ASP A 259 27.85 16.31 -0.70
CA ASP A 259 28.48 17.26 -1.64
C ASP A 259 27.90 18.68 -1.53
N THR A 260 26.79 18.83 -0.83
CA THR A 260 26.08 20.12 -0.67
C THR A 260 25.36 20.15 0.67
N ALA A 261 25.21 21.33 1.25
CA ALA A 261 24.58 21.55 2.56
C ALA A 261 23.04 21.40 2.55
N TYR A 262 22.48 20.50 1.71
CA TYR A 262 21.04 20.29 1.70
C TYR A 262 20.64 19.14 2.65
N LYS A 263 19.50 19.30 3.30
CA LYS A 263 18.88 18.28 4.14
C LYS A 263 17.58 17.82 3.52
N VAL A 264 17.39 16.51 3.52
CA VAL A 264 16.15 15.87 3.10
C VAL A 264 15.51 15.23 4.32
N PHE A 265 14.24 15.52 4.54
CA PHE A 265 13.45 14.76 5.50
C PHE A 265 12.59 13.76 4.72
N GLY A 266 12.70 12.51 5.08
CA GLY A 266 11.89 11.44 4.54
C GLY A 266 11.00 10.86 5.63
N THR A 267 9.91 10.25 5.24
CA THR A 267 9.05 9.45 6.10
C THR A 267 8.82 8.12 5.43
N LEU A 268 9.22 7.02 6.06
CA LEU A 268 8.90 5.67 5.59
C LEU A 268 7.41 5.41 5.77
N LEU A 269 6.74 5.03 4.69
CA LEU A 269 5.30 4.79 4.68
C LEU A 269 5.00 3.29 4.77
N SER A 270 4.04 2.92 5.58
CA SER A 270 3.61 1.52 5.73
C SER A 270 2.48 1.11 4.77
N SER A 271 1.79 2.05 4.14
CA SER A 271 0.56 1.82 3.38
C SER A 271 0.61 2.34 1.93
N PHE A 272 1.80 2.53 1.38
CA PHE A 272 1.93 2.98 0.00
C PHE A 272 1.87 1.77 -0.95
N GLU A 273 1.03 1.87 -1.98
CA GLU A 273 1.00 0.91 -3.08
C GLU A 273 1.68 1.49 -4.31
N MET A 274 2.64 0.76 -4.87
CA MET A 274 3.29 1.13 -6.13
C MET A 274 2.26 1.19 -7.28
N PRO A 275 2.45 2.08 -8.26
CA PRO A 275 1.62 2.04 -9.47
C PRO A 275 1.68 0.66 -10.13
N VAL A 276 0.53 0.13 -10.51
CA VAL A 276 0.38 -1.20 -11.12
C VAL A 276 1.25 -1.33 -12.38
N GLY A 277 1.96 -2.46 -12.48
CA GLY A 277 2.81 -2.78 -13.62
C GLY A 277 4.23 -2.18 -13.57
N VAL A 278 4.63 -1.57 -12.46
CA VAL A 278 5.98 -1.05 -12.25
C VAL A 278 6.95 -2.13 -11.76
N LEU A 279 6.46 -3.06 -10.91
CA LEU A 279 7.25 -4.15 -10.31
C LEU A 279 7.02 -5.49 -10.97
#